data_b7770be92bc73cb4bc48d9c2c1a608f3
#
_entry.id   b7770be92bc73cb4bc48d9c2c1a608f3
#
_cell.length_a   1.000
_cell.length_b   1.000
_cell.length_c   1.000
_cell.angle_alpha   90.00
_cell.angle_beta   90.00
_cell.angle_gamma   90.00
#
_symmetry.space_group_name_H-M   'P 1'
#
loop_
_entity.id
_entity.type
_entity.pdbx_description
1 polymer ?
#
loop_
_entity_poly.entity_id
_entity_poly.type
_entity_poly.pdbx_seq_one_letter_code
_entity_poly.pdbx_strand_id
1 'polypeptide(L)'
;MTIVNFKDYKNSLNKPKYTTEPKRGKNLYKKNLIEKTTYFNAQMGKYMDNPIIEKCDFSLEGFVIRFISSDKNTEVSLILQDYSPDEFDSMYVTWEFYIHNLQYDEYIDSRFFSRTDSAINYFLSKIKYMT
;
A
#
# COMPACT_ATOMS: atom_id res chain seq x y z
N MET A 1 6.00 3.09 12.71
CA MET A 1 5.74 2.53 11.36
C MET A 1 7.06 2.32 10.64
N THR A 2 7.26 1.12 10.13
CA THR A 2 8.48 0.80 9.42
C THR A 2 8.32 1.08 7.93
N ILE A 3 9.17 1.93 7.41
CA ILE A 3 9.15 2.26 5.98
C ILE A 3 10.39 1.65 5.35
N VAL A 4 10.19 0.92 4.25
CA VAL A 4 11.28 0.31 3.51
C VAL A 4 11.32 0.88 2.09
N ASN A 5 12.49 0.89 1.49
CA ASN A 5 12.60 1.36 0.11
C ASN A 5 12.14 0.26 -0.85
N PHE A 6 12.01 0.62 -2.11
CA PHE A 6 11.53 -0.31 -3.13
C PHE A 6 12.37 -1.58 -3.21
N LYS A 7 13.67 -1.43 -3.18
CA LYS A 7 14.57 -2.58 -3.30
C LYS A 7 14.37 -3.57 -2.15
N ASP A 8 14.29 -3.06 -0.94
CA ASP A 8 14.10 -3.91 0.24
C ASP A 8 12.72 -4.56 0.21
N TYR A 9 11.70 -3.83 -0.21
CA TYR A 9 10.36 -4.38 -0.35
C TYR A 9 10.34 -5.50 -1.38
N LYS A 10 10.95 -5.28 -2.54
CA LYS A 10 11.01 -6.29 -3.60
C LYS A 10 11.73 -7.55 -3.13
N ASN A 11 12.82 -7.39 -2.41
CA ASN A 11 13.55 -8.53 -1.85
C ASN A 11 12.69 -9.29 -0.84
N SER A 12 11.92 -8.57 -0.04
CA SER A 12 11.07 -9.21 0.96
C SER A 12 9.93 -10.01 0.35
N LEU A 13 9.48 -9.66 -0.85
CA LEU A 13 8.43 -10.41 -1.53
C LEU A 13 8.88 -11.80 -1.96
N ASN A 14 10.18 -12.01 -2.11
CA ASN A 14 10.73 -13.28 -2.55
C ASN A 14 11.00 -14.24 -1.39
N LYS A 15 10.70 -13.83 -0.17
CA LYS A 15 10.93 -14.63 1.02
C LYS A 15 9.59 -15.02 1.65
N PRO A 16 9.50 -16.23 2.23
CA PRO A 16 8.30 -16.57 2.99
C PRO A 16 8.12 -15.58 4.11
N LYS A 17 6.92 -15.02 4.19
CA LYS A 17 6.63 -14.00 5.20
C LYS A 17 6.21 -14.62 6.50
N TYR A 18 5.33 -15.60 6.41
CA TYR A 18 4.74 -16.21 7.58
C TYR A 18 4.89 -17.71 7.48
N THR A 19 5.73 -18.26 8.33
CA THR A 19 5.98 -19.68 8.37
C THR A 19 5.25 -20.35 9.52
N THR A 20 4.75 -19.55 10.46
CA THR A 20 4.03 -20.07 11.60
C THR A 20 2.56 -19.86 11.40
N GLU A 21 1.81 -20.91 11.65
CA GLU A 21 0.37 -20.79 11.61
C GLU A 21 -0.14 -20.01 12.80
N PRO A 22 -1.25 -19.31 12.66
CA PRO A 22 -1.89 -18.66 13.79
C PRO A 22 -2.26 -19.72 14.81
N LYS A 23 -2.03 -19.46 16.06
CA LYS A 23 -2.44 -20.36 17.11
C LYS A 23 -3.94 -20.38 17.13
N ARG A 24 -4.47 -21.58 17.20
CA ARG A 24 -5.89 -21.74 17.07
C ARG A 24 -6.67 -20.96 18.10
N GLY A 25 -7.81 -20.55 17.70
CA GLY A 25 -8.75 -19.82 18.51
C GLY A 25 -8.31 -18.44 18.86
N LYS A 26 -7.13 -18.08 18.45
CA LYS A 26 -6.66 -16.84 18.81
C LYS A 26 -6.72 -15.95 17.79
N ASN A 27 -7.08 -14.91 18.07
CA ASN A 27 -6.72 -13.81 17.30
C ASN A 27 -7.16 -13.84 15.88
N LEU A 28 -8.45 -13.68 15.67
CA LEU A 28 -9.03 -13.36 14.39
C LEU A 28 -8.33 -12.14 13.80
N TYR A 29 -7.94 -11.20 14.65
CA TYR A 29 -7.17 -10.03 14.24
C TYR A 29 -5.84 -10.43 13.59
N LYS A 30 -5.13 -11.38 14.20
CA LYS A 30 -3.84 -11.81 13.68
C LYS A 30 -3.99 -12.53 12.34
N LYS A 31 -5.01 -13.35 12.22
CA LYS A 31 -5.32 -14.03 10.98
C LYS A 31 -5.61 -13.01 9.87
N ASN A 32 -6.45 -12.03 10.18
CA ASN A 32 -6.82 -10.99 9.22
C ASN A 32 -5.62 -10.15 8.81
N LEU A 33 -4.71 -9.91 9.74
CA LEU A 33 -3.50 -9.17 9.46
C LEU A 33 -2.60 -9.93 8.48
N ILE A 34 -2.46 -11.24 8.67
CA ILE A 34 -1.67 -12.08 7.76
C ILE A 34 -2.28 -12.07 6.36
N GLU A 35 -3.58 -12.23 6.28
CA GLU A 35 -4.28 -12.24 5.00
C GLU A 35 -4.22 -10.89 4.31
N LYS A 36 -4.34 -9.82 5.06
CA LYS A 36 -4.21 -8.47 4.52
C LYS A 36 -2.80 -8.23 3.98
N THR A 37 -1.78 -8.68 4.70
CA THR A 37 -0.40 -8.57 4.26
C THR A 37 -0.18 -9.36 2.97
N THR A 38 -0.72 -10.57 2.91
CA THR A 38 -0.62 -11.42 1.72
C THR A 38 -1.29 -10.75 0.53
N TYR A 39 -2.46 -10.20 0.73
CA TYR A 39 -3.19 -9.50 -0.31
C TYR A 39 -2.40 -8.28 -0.80
N PHE A 40 -1.92 -7.47 0.13
CA PHE A 40 -1.16 -6.27 -0.20
C PHE A 40 0.08 -6.62 -1.02
N ASN A 41 0.82 -7.62 -0.60
CA ASN A 41 2.03 -8.06 -1.32
C ASN A 41 1.69 -8.59 -2.71
N ALA A 42 0.61 -9.33 -2.84
CA ALA A 42 0.19 -9.87 -4.13
C ALA A 42 -0.19 -8.74 -5.09
N GLN A 43 -0.88 -7.72 -4.60
CA GLN A 43 -1.26 -6.59 -5.43
C GLN A 43 -0.04 -5.77 -5.85
N MET A 44 0.85 -5.50 -4.91
CA MET A 44 2.08 -4.75 -5.21
C MET A 44 2.97 -5.52 -6.18
N GLY A 45 2.98 -6.85 -6.09
CA GLY A 45 3.77 -7.68 -6.99
C GLY A 45 3.42 -7.47 -8.45
N LYS A 46 2.18 -7.14 -8.76
CA LYS A 46 1.74 -6.91 -10.13
C LYS A 46 2.36 -5.65 -10.75
N TYR A 47 2.85 -4.75 -9.92
CA TYR A 47 3.33 -3.44 -10.36
C TYR A 47 4.82 -3.25 -10.14
N MET A 48 5.53 -4.29 -9.73
CA MET A 48 6.95 -4.18 -9.38
C MET A 48 7.85 -3.80 -10.55
N ASP A 49 7.41 -4.07 -11.77
CA ASP A 49 8.19 -3.71 -12.96
C ASP A 49 7.94 -2.28 -13.44
N ASN A 50 7.04 -1.57 -12.77
CA ASN A 50 6.74 -0.20 -13.15
C ASN A 50 7.84 0.74 -12.63
N PRO A 51 8.52 1.49 -13.53
CA PRO A 51 9.62 2.36 -13.10
C PRO A 51 9.20 3.48 -12.14
N ILE A 52 7.94 3.87 -12.16
CA ILE A 52 7.45 4.89 -11.23
C ILE A 52 7.35 4.32 -9.83
N ILE A 53 6.93 3.07 -9.72
CA ILE A 53 6.83 2.38 -8.44
C ILE A 53 8.20 2.25 -7.77
N GLU A 54 9.26 2.14 -8.55
CA GLU A 54 10.61 2.06 -7.99
C GLU A 54 11.00 3.29 -7.17
N LYS A 55 10.34 4.41 -7.42
CA LYS A 55 10.61 5.65 -6.71
C LYS A 55 9.79 5.82 -5.45
N CYS A 56 8.95 4.84 -5.15
CA CYS A 56 8.06 4.90 -3.99
C CYS A 56 8.62 4.14 -2.81
N ASP A 57 8.22 4.56 -1.63
CA ASP A 57 8.51 3.85 -0.39
C ASP A 57 7.29 3.06 0.04
N PHE A 58 7.52 2.00 0.78
CA PHE A 58 6.46 1.13 1.27
C PHE A 58 6.52 1.01 2.78
N SER A 59 5.36 1.05 3.41
CA SER A 59 5.26 0.74 4.83
C SER A 59 4.51 -0.57 4.98
N LEU A 60 5.19 -1.60 5.43
CA LEU A 60 4.59 -2.91 5.60
C LEU A 60 3.67 -2.96 6.81
N GLU A 61 3.93 -2.12 7.80
CA GLU A 61 3.07 -2.07 8.99
C GLU A 61 1.77 -1.35 8.73
N GLY A 62 1.79 -0.32 7.89
CA GLY A 62 0.63 0.49 7.60
C GLY A 62 -0.02 0.21 6.26
N PHE A 63 0.54 -0.72 5.48
CA PHE A 63 0.03 -1.05 4.15
C PHE A 63 -0.07 0.17 3.26
N VAL A 64 1.02 0.93 3.19
CA VAL A 64 1.08 2.20 2.49
C VAL A 64 2.11 2.16 1.38
N ILE A 65 1.75 2.72 0.23
CA ILE A 65 2.68 3.09 -0.83
C ILE A 65 2.78 4.62 -0.79
N ARG A 66 3.99 5.15 -0.76
CA ARG A 66 4.18 6.58 -0.60
C ARG A 66 5.24 7.11 -1.55
N PHE A 67 4.92 8.22 -2.18
CA PHE A 67 5.86 8.97 -2.99
C PHE A 67 6.04 10.36 -2.39
N ILE A 68 7.29 10.78 -2.25
CA ILE A 68 7.60 12.14 -1.79
C ILE A 68 8.31 12.85 -2.92
N SER A 69 7.84 14.05 -3.24
CA SER A 69 8.43 14.86 -4.30
C SER A 69 9.90 15.22 -3.99
N SER A 70 10.65 15.55 -5.03
CA SER A 70 12.08 15.84 -4.88
C SER A 70 12.36 17.02 -3.97
N ASP A 71 11.46 18.00 -3.92
CA ASP A 71 11.59 19.14 -2.99
C ASP A 71 11.09 18.82 -1.59
N LYS A 72 10.54 17.60 -1.39
CA LYS A 72 10.03 17.12 -0.12
C LYS A 72 8.85 17.90 0.44
N ASN A 73 8.15 18.61 -0.41
CA ASN A 73 6.98 19.40 -0.01
C ASN A 73 5.66 18.67 -0.24
N THR A 74 5.66 17.63 -1.04
CA THR A 74 4.43 16.93 -1.39
C THR A 74 4.58 15.43 -1.15
N GLU A 75 3.62 14.87 -0.44
CA GLU A 75 3.52 13.44 -0.19
C GLU A 75 2.26 12.92 -0.87
N VAL A 76 2.40 11.86 -1.66
CA VAL A 76 1.26 11.19 -2.29
C VAL A 76 1.23 9.78 -1.74
N SER A 77 0.11 9.39 -1.17
CA SER A 77 0.01 8.10 -0.49
C SER A 77 -1.21 7.31 -0.94
N LEU A 78 -1.05 6.00 -0.93
CA LEU A 78 -2.13 5.06 -1.16
C LEU A 78 -2.07 4.01 -0.05
N ILE A 79 -3.15 3.87 0.69
CA ILE A 79 -3.21 3.03 1.88
C ILE A 79 -4.29 1.98 1.73
N LEU A 80 -3.96 0.72 1.98
CA LEU A 80 -4.96 -0.32 2.06
C LEU A 80 -5.63 -0.23 3.43
N GLN A 81 -6.84 0.33 3.44
CA GLN A 81 -7.56 0.60 4.68
C GLN A 81 -8.29 -0.62 5.19
N ASP A 82 -8.90 -1.36 4.30
CA ASP A 82 -9.72 -2.48 4.71
C ASP A 82 -9.61 -3.61 3.70
N TYR A 83 -9.73 -4.83 4.22
CA TYR A 83 -9.75 -6.03 3.41
C TYR A 83 -10.40 -7.15 4.22
N SER A 84 -11.45 -7.73 3.70
CA SER A 84 -12.11 -8.84 4.35
C SER A 84 -11.79 -10.14 3.60
N PRO A 85 -11.02 -11.03 4.19
CA PRO A 85 -10.67 -12.28 3.54
C PRO A 85 -11.85 -13.25 3.40
N ASP A 86 -12.87 -13.07 4.21
CA ASP A 86 -14.06 -13.92 4.15
C ASP A 86 -15.00 -13.52 3.01
N GLU A 87 -14.74 -12.38 2.43
CA GLU A 87 -15.54 -11.87 1.33
C GLU A 87 -14.69 -11.89 0.08
N PHE A 88 -15.09 -12.64 -0.89
CA PHE A 88 -14.33 -12.76 -2.13
C PHE A 88 -14.62 -11.65 -3.12
N ASP A 89 -15.38 -10.70 -2.69
CA ASP A 89 -15.78 -9.59 -3.51
C ASP A 89 -14.86 -8.42 -3.26
N SER A 90 -14.31 -7.84 -4.33
CA SER A 90 -13.46 -6.67 -4.25
C SER A 90 -14.13 -5.45 -3.64
N MET A 91 -15.45 -5.50 -3.49
CA MET A 91 -16.19 -4.42 -2.86
C MET A 91 -15.79 -4.19 -1.41
N TYR A 92 -15.21 -5.19 -0.79
CA TYR A 92 -14.78 -5.08 0.61
C TYR A 92 -13.34 -4.61 0.76
N VAL A 93 -12.69 -4.34 -0.37
CA VAL A 93 -11.36 -3.74 -0.36
C VAL A 93 -11.52 -2.25 -0.45
N THR A 94 -10.86 -1.53 0.44
CA THR A 94 -10.90 -0.08 0.44
C THR A 94 -9.50 0.48 0.45
N TRP A 95 -9.20 1.27 -0.55
CA TRP A 95 -7.93 1.99 -0.65
C TRP A 95 -8.20 3.47 -0.45
N GLU A 96 -7.41 4.11 0.40
CA GLU A 96 -7.44 5.54 0.58
C GLU A 96 -6.26 6.17 -0.15
N PHE A 97 -6.56 7.16 -0.97
CA PHE A 97 -5.55 7.96 -1.65
C PHE A 97 -5.58 9.37 -1.09
N TYR A 98 -4.41 9.96 -0.87
CA TYR A 98 -4.36 11.37 -0.53
C TYR A 98 -3.08 12.02 -1.05
N ILE A 99 -3.15 13.35 -1.24
CA ILE A 99 -2.02 14.21 -1.50
C ILE A 99 -1.91 15.18 -0.33
N HIS A 100 -0.76 15.22 0.29
CA HIS A 100 -0.51 16.02 1.48
C HIS A 100 0.61 17.02 1.20
N ASN A 101 0.31 18.29 1.37
CA ASN A 101 1.33 19.33 1.30
C ASN A 101 2.02 19.38 2.65
N LEU A 102 3.27 18.97 2.68
CA LEU A 102 4.03 18.85 3.93
C LEU A 102 4.46 20.19 4.50
N GLN A 103 4.63 21.19 3.62
CA GLN A 103 5.05 22.51 4.05
C GLN A 103 3.97 23.22 4.84
N TYR A 104 2.73 23.11 4.39
CA TYR A 104 1.60 23.81 5.03
C TYR A 104 0.69 22.87 5.79
N ASP A 105 1.01 21.58 5.82
CA ASP A 105 0.21 20.55 6.49
C ASP A 105 -1.25 20.58 6.01
N GLU A 106 -1.42 20.58 4.71
CA GLU A 106 -2.76 20.61 4.10
C GLU A 106 -2.95 19.40 3.19
N TYR A 107 -4.14 18.81 3.26
CA TYR A 107 -4.52 17.74 2.33
C TYR A 107 -5.16 18.37 1.11
N ILE A 108 -4.54 18.16 -0.05
CA ILE A 108 -4.98 18.75 -1.31
C ILE A 108 -6.04 17.88 -1.98
N ASP A 109 -5.89 16.55 -1.84
CA ASP A 109 -6.81 15.61 -2.44
C ASP A 109 -6.96 14.42 -1.48
N SER A 110 -8.15 13.83 -1.47
CA SER A 110 -8.42 12.64 -0.66
C SER A 110 -9.55 11.87 -1.32
N ARG A 111 -9.30 10.60 -1.60
CA ARG A 111 -10.28 9.76 -2.29
C ARG A 111 -10.22 8.34 -1.76
N PHE A 112 -11.34 7.63 -1.90
CA PHE A 112 -11.45 6.22 -1.58
C PHE A 112 -11.78 5.43 -2.83
N PHE A 113 -11.17 4.25 -2.94
CA PHE A 113 -11.41 3.34 -4.06
C PHE A 113 -11.75 1.97 -3.52
N SER A 114 -12.73 1.34 -4.14
CA SER A 114 -13.10 -0.04 -3.79
C SER A 114 -12.37 -1.08 -4.66
N ARG A 115 -11.62 -0.63 -5.66
CA ARG A 115 -10.90 -1.52 -6.56
C ARG A 115 -9.43 -1.17 -6.56
N THR A 116 -8.61 -2.20 -6.44
CA THR A 116 -7.16 -2.04 -6.38
C THR A 116 -6.59 -1.43 -7.66
N ASP A 117 -7.02 -1.92 -8.82
CA ASP A 117 -6.49 -1.43 -10.08
C ASP A 117 -6.80 0.05 -10.28
N SER A 118 -8.02 0.46 -9.93
CA SER A 118 -8.41 1.87 -10.02
C SER A 118 -7.59 2.74 -9.08
N ALA A 119 -7.37 2.27 -7.87
CA ALA A 119 -6.59 2.99 -6.86
C ALA A 119 -5.15 3.19 -7.32
N ILE A 120 -4.52 2.12 -7.78
CA ILE A 120 -3.12 2.18 -8.19
C ILE A 120 -2.95 3.01 -9.45
N ASN A 121 -3.86 2.87 -10.42
CA ASN A 121 -3.80 3.67 -11.64
C ASN A 121 -3.95 5.16 -11.34
N TYR A 122 -4.85 5.50 -10.41
CA TYR A 122 -5.02 6.88 -10.01
C TYR A 122 -3.75 7.41 -9.32
N PHE A 123 -3.21 6.63 -8.40
CA PHE A 123 -1.96 6.97 -7.71
C PHE A 123 -0.83 7.21 -8.72
N LEU A 124 -0.62 6.29 -9.66
CA LEU A 124 0.41 6.42 -10.67
C LEU A 124 0.20 7.63 -11.57
N SER A 125 -1.04 7.93 -11.92
CA SER A 125 -1.34 9.07 -12.76
C SER A 125 -0.96 10.39 -12.10
N LYS A 126 -1.05 10.44 -10.77
CA LYS A 126 -0.71 11.66 -10.02
C LYS A 126 0.80 11.83 -9.87
N ILE A 127 1.50 10.77 -9.53
CA ILE A 127 2.95 10.89 -9.30
C ILE A 127 3.74 10.95 -10.60
N LYS A 128 3.16 10.52 -11.70
CA LYS A 128 3.80 10.56 -13.02
C LYS A 128 4.32 11.94 -13.35
N TYR A 129 3.59 12.96 -13.01
CA TYR A 129 3.98 14.34 -13.31
C TYR A 129 4.92 14.94 -12.26
N MET A 130 5.21 14.22 -11.21
CA MET A 130 6.10 14.67 -10.15
C MET A 130 7.47 13.99 -10.18
N THR A 131 7.59 12.98 -11.03
CA THR A 131 8.84 12.21 -11.11
C THR A 131 9.83 12.78 -12.11
#